data_0eee2e554928d390936b771cd21f8441
#
_entry.id   0eee2e554928d390936b771cd21f8441
#
_cell.length_a   1.000
_cell.length_b   1.000
_cell.length_c   1.000
_cell.angle_alpha   90.00
_cell.angle_beta   90.00
_cell.angle_gamma   90.00
#
_symmetry.space_group_name_H-M   'P 1'
#
loop_
_entity.id
_entity.type
_entity.pdbx_description
1 polymer ?
#
loop_
_entity_poly.entity_id
_entity_poly.type
_entity_poly.pdbx_seq_one_letter_code
_entity_poly.pdbx_strand_id
1 'polypeptide(L)'
;MRQSLLSATGQSLNLRDNGFNVIVGQRQGKTYEKAVEDGWVPGETLFGIEEACDKATIIMCLLSDAAVMSVWPTMKPYLTAGKALYFSHGFAITWNDRTGVVPPADIDVIMVAPKGSGTSLRSMFLEGRGLNSSFAIYQDATGKAMD
;
A
#
# COMPACT_ATOMS: atom_id res chain seq x y z
N MET A 1 -14.19 1.70 -5.09
CA MET A 1 -12.73 1.69 -5.27
C MET A 1 -12.14 0.59 -4.41
N ARG A 2 -11.29 -0.28 -4.93
CA ARG A 2 -10.69 -1.38 -4.17
C ARG A 2 -9.23 -1.06 -3.89
N GLN A 3 -8.83 -1.14 -2.63
CA GLN A 3 -7.47 -0.87 -2.19
C GLN A 3 -6.73 -2.19 -1.95
N SER A 4 -5.52 -2.33 -2.48
CA SER A 4 -4.62 -3.44 -2.16
C SER A 4 -3.48 -2.94 -1.31
N LEU A 5 -3.22 -3.62 -0.19
CA LEU A 5 -2.10 -3.32 0.68
C LEU A 5 -1.06 -4.43 0.62
N LEU A 6 0.17 -4.03 0.33
CA LEU A 6 1.33 -4.88 0.46
C LEU A 6 1.93 -4.64 1.85
N SER A 7 1.58 -5.51 2.80
CA SER A 7 2.20 -5.65 4.12
C SER A 7 2.24 -4.46 5.08
N ALA A 8 1.09 -4.00 5.59
CA ALA A 8 1.10 -3.28 6.89
C ALA A 8 -0.19 -3.55 7.65
N THR A 9 -0.12 -4.38 8.65
CA THR A 9 -1.25 -4.79 9.49
C THR A 9 -2.04 -3.60 10.04
N GLY A 10 -1.36 -2.56 10.55
CA GLY A 10 -2.02 -1.41 11.15
C GLY A 10 -2.90 -0.61 10.18
N GLN A 11 -2.39 -0.24 9.01
CA GLN A 11 -3.16 0.56 8.04
C GLN A 11 -4.28 -0.24 7.41
N SER A 12 -4.05 -1.50 7.05
CA SER A 12 -5.07 -2.36 6.43
C SER A 12 -6.25 -2.59 7.34
N LEU A 13 -5.98 -2.87 8.62
CA LEU A 13 -7.03 -3.06 9.62
C LEU A 13 -7.84 -1.76 9.86
N ASN A 14 -7.16 -0.61 9.96
CA ASN A 14 -7.83 0.67 10.15
C ASN A 14 -8.75 1.01 8.96
N LEU A 15 -8.29 0.79 7.73
CA LEU A 15 -9.11 1.00 6.53
C LEU A 15 -10.31 0.03 6.49
N ARG A 16 -10.09 -1.24 6.80
CA ARG A 16 -11.18 -2.24 6.88
C ARG A 16 -12.22 -1.83 7.91
N ASP A 17 -11.78 -1.43 9.10
CA ASP A 17 -12.68 -1.03 10.20
C ASP A 17 -13.45 0.26 9.88
N ASN A 18 -12.96 1.10 8.96
CA ASN A 18 -13.68 2.25 8.40
C ASN A 18 -14.57 1.91 7.18
N GLY A 19 -14.75 0.62 6.86
CA GLY A 19 -15.65 0.17 5.80
C GLY A 19 -15.10 0.28 4.38
N PHE A 20 -13.79 0.50 4.20
CA PHE A 20 -13.17 0.48 2.88
C PHE A 20 -13.08 -0.95 2.34
N ASN A 21 -13.21 -1.09 1.03
CA ASN A 21 -13.00 -2.37 0.34
C ASN A 21 -11.50 -2.64 0.19
N VAL A 22 -10.94 -3.37 1.15
CA VAL A 22 -9.51 -3.64 1.27
C VAL A 22 -9.19 -5.09 0.94
N ILE A 23 -8.15 -5.33 0.18
CA ILE A 23 -7.52 -6.64 -0.01
C ILE A 23 -6.05 -6.57 0.38
N VAL A 24 -5.47 -7.69 0.77
CA VAL A 24 -4.07 -7.80 1.16
C VAL A 24 -3.32 -8.68 0.17
N GLY A 25 -2.19 -8.19 -0.33
CA GLY A 25 -1.26 -8.93 -1.18
C GLY A 25 -0.04 -9.38 -0.37
N GLN A 26 0.17 -10.70 -0.25
CA GLN A 26 1.29 -11.26 0.51
C GLN A 26 1.91 -12.45 -0.22
N ARG A 27 3.23 -12.64 0.00
CA ARG A 27 3.91 -13.90 -0.35
C ARG A 27 3.58 -14.95 0.70
N GLN A 28 3.53 -16.22 0.29
CA GLN A 28 3.39 -17.36 1.22
C GLN A 28 4.49 -17.34 2.28
N GLY A 29 4.15 -17.69 3.51
CA GLY A 29 5.05 -17.73 4.65
C GLY A 29 4.44 -17.10 5.90
N LYS A 30 5.27 -16.84 6.91
CA LYS A 30 4.82 -16.33 8.24
C LYS A 30 3.95 -15.07 8.18
N THR A 31 4.22 -14.16 7.24
CA THR A 31 3.43 -12.93 7.09
C THR A 31 2.05 -13.22 6.50
N TYR A 32 1.94 -14.20 5.62
CA TYR A 32 0.68 -14.67 5.09
C TYR A 32 -0.16 -15.36 6.18
N GLU A 33 0.45 -16.24 6.96
CA GLU A 33 -0.18 -16.91 8.11
C GLU A 33 -0.69 -15.88 9.12
N LYS A 34 0.11 -14.87 9.43
CA LYS A 34 -0.29 -13.75 10.29
C LYS A 34 -1.48 -12.97 9.71
N ALA A 35 -1.54 -12.76 8.41
CA ALA A 35 -2.70 -12.12 7.77
C ALA A 35 -3.98 -12.97 7.95
N VAL A 36 -3.88 -14.29 7.83
CA VAL A 36 -5.01 -15.18 8.11
C VAL A 36 -5.48 -15.07 9.58
N GLU A 37 -4.54 -15.04 10.53
CA GLU A 37 -4.86 -14.81 11.96
C GLU A 37 -5.55 -13.45 12.19
N ASP A 38 -5.18 -12.41 11.44
CA ASP A 38 -5.77 -11.07 11.48
C ASP A 38 -7.15 -11.01 10.79
N GLY A 39 -7.66 -12.17 10.30
CA GLY A 39 -8.99 -12.30 9.70
C GLY A 39 -9.07 -11.96 8.22
N TRP A 40 -7.95 -12.00 7.49
CA TRP A 40 -7.95 -11.92 6.03
C TRP A 40 -8.21 -13.30 5.43
N VAL A 41 -9.13 -13.40 4.47
CA VAL A 41 -9.62 -14.67 3.92
C VAL A 41 -8.92 -14.98 2.60
N PRO A 42 -8.16 -16.10 2.51
CA PRO A 42 -7.53 -16.54 1.26
C PRO A 42 -8.53 -16.65 0.11
N GLY A 43 -8.21 -16.07 -1.04
CA GLY A 43 -9.06 -16.08 -2.23
C GLY A 43 -10.20 -15.06 -2.23
N GLU A 44 -10.46 -14.36 -1.12
CA GLU A 44 -11.49 -13.33 -1.01
C GLU A 44 -10.90 -11.95 -0.70
N THR A 45 -10.10 -11.85 0.36
CA THR A 45 -9.47 -10.61 0.82
C THR A 45 -7.96 -10.74 0.99
N LEU A 46 -7.41 -11.95 0.87
CA LEU A 46 -5.97 -12.24 0.92
C LEU A 46 -5.53 -12.98 -0.35
N PHE A 47 -4.59 -12.40 -1.07
CA PHE A 47 -4.12 -12.87 -2.38
C PHE A 47 -2.59 -12.90 -2.45
N GLY A 48 -2.05 -13.48 -3.51
CA GLY A 48 -0.68 -13.23 -3.94
C GLY A 48 -0.49 -11.77 -4.38
N ILE A 49 0.75 -11.30 -4.41
CA ILE A 49 1.06 -9.90 -4.72
C ILE A 49 0.53 -9.50 -6.11
N GLU A 50 0.77 -10.33 -7.12
CA GLU A 50 0.36 -10.06 -8.50
C GLU A 50 -1.16 -9.91 -8.61
N GLU A 51 -1.90 -10.87 -8.09
CA GLU A 51 -3.36 -10.87 -8.13
C GLU A 51 -3.95 -9.69 -7.33
N ALA A 52 -3.37 -9.37 -6.19
CA ALA A 52 -3.79 -8.21 -5.40
C ALA A 52 -3.54 -6.89 -6.15
N CYS A 53 -2.40 -6.74 -6.82
CA CYS A 53 -2.10 -5.56 -7.64
C CYS A 53 -3.02 -5.46 -8.86
N ASP A 54 -3.36 -6.59 -9.50
CA ASP A 54 -4.28 -6.60 -10.63
C ASP A 54 -5.67 -6.11 -10.25
N LYS A 55 -6.20 -6.61 -9.13
CA LYS A 55 -7.55 -6.31 -8.61
C LYS A 55 -7.71 -4.90 -8.02
N ALA A 56 -6.63 -4.25 -7.63
CA ALA A 56 -6.66 -2.97 -6.92
C ALA A 56 -6.74 -1.77 -7.86
N THR A 57 -7.40 -0.70 -7.40
CA THR A 57 -7.35 0.65 -8.00
C THR A 57 -6.32 1.53 -7.28
N ILE A 58 -6.14 1.36 -5.97
CA ILE A 58 -5.07 2.00 -5.20
C ILE A 58 -4.18 0.90 -4.64
N ILE A 59 -2.91 0.94 -4.98
CA ILE A 59 -1.90 -0.03 -4.52
C ILE A 59 -1.04 0.65 -3.46
N MET A 60 -1.22 0.24 -2.20
CA MET A 60 -0.48 0.78 -1.06
C MET A 60 0.77 -0.07 -0.82
N CYS A 61 1.93 0.45 -1.23
CA CYS A 61 3.22 -0.20 -1.06
C CYS A 61 3.79 0.11 0.32
N LEU A 62 3.45 -0.72 1.31
CA LEU A 62 3.81 -0.54 2.72
C LEU A 62 4.92 -1.51 3.16
N LEU A 63 5.86 -1.75 2.26
CA LEU A 63 7.00 -2.64 2.43
C LEU A 63 8.24 -1.85 2.91
N SER A 64 9.23 -2.56 3.46
CA SER A 64 10.56 -1.98 3.65
C SER A 64 11.23 -1.68 2.31
N ASP A 65 12.18 -0.74 2.27
CA ASP A 65 12.85 -0.31 1.03
C ASP A 65 13.44 -1.49 0.24
N ALA A 66 14.14 -2.40 0.91
CA ALA A 66 14.69 -3.59 0.29
C ALA A 66 13.60 -4.52 -0.29
N ALA A 67 12.45 -4.62 0.40
CA ALA A 67 11.33 -5.42 -0.09
C ALA A 67 10.62 -4.74 -1.26
N VAL A 68 10.50 -3.42 -1.27
CA VAL A 68 9.98 -2.66 -2.42
C VAL A 68 10.82 -2.95 -3.65
N MET A 69 12.15 -2.80 -3.57
CA MET A 69 13.07 -3.08 -4.67
C MET A 69 12.92 -4.50 -5.21
N SER A 70 12.81 -5.48 -4.30
CA SER A 70 12.65 -6.90 -4.66
C SER A 70 11.31 -7.21 -5.33
N VAL A 71 10.22 -6.53 -4.93
CA VAL A 71 8.85 -6.78 -5.43
C VAL A 71 8.53 -5.92 -6.66
N TRP A 72 9.27 -4.84 -6.87
CA TRP A 72 8.98 -3.88 -7.93
C TRP A 72 8.82 -4.49 -9.33
N PRO A 73 9.71 -5.38 -9.80
CA PRO A 73 9.55 -6.02 -11.11
C PRO A 73 8.25 -6.83 -11.24
N THR A 74 7.81 -7.45 -10.15
CA THR A 74 6.57 -8.24 -10.09
C THR A 74 5.33 -7.35 -10.08
N MET A 75 5.40 -6.21 -9.38
CA MET A 75 4.27 -5.30 -9.20
C MET A 75 4.07 -4.36 -10.40
N LYS A 76 5.17 -3.88 -11.01
CA LYS A 76 5.15 -2.86 -12.06
C LYS A 76 4.20 -3.17 -13.24
N PRO A 77 4.11 -4.41 -13.78
CA PRO A 77 3.20 -4.73 -14.90
C PRO A 77 1.72 -4.48 -14.60
N TYR A 78 1.33 -4.47 -13.33
CA TYR A 78 -0.06 -4.26 -12.89
C TYR A 78 -0.38 -2.79 -12.58
N LEU A 79 0.60 -1.90 -12.66
CA LEU A 79 0.42 -0.45 -12.51
C LEU A 79 -0.03 0.14 -13.85
N THR A 80 -1.31 0.01 -14.14
CA THR A 80 -1.92 0.45 -15.40
C THR A 80 -2.63 1.80 -15.24
N ALA A 81 -2.86 2.49 -16.36
CA ALA A 81 -3.52 3.80 -16.40
C ALA A 81 -4.77 3.89 -15.51
N GLY A 82 -4.87 5.00 -14.77
CA GLY A 82 -5.98 5.26 -13.86
C GLY A 82 -5.86 4.61 -12.48
N LYS A 83 -4.81 3.83 -12.21
CA LYS A 83 -4.49 3.36 -10.86
C LYS A 83 -3.69 4.41 -10.09
N ALA A 84 -3.66 4.27 -8.76
CA ALA A 84 -2.80 5.04 -7.89
C ALA A 84 -1.82 4.15 -7.13
N LEU A 85 -0.58 4.60 -7.03
CA LEU A 85 0.48 3.99 -6.23
C LEU A 85 0.72 4.87 -5.00
N TYR A 86 0.60 4.26 -3.83
CA TYR A 86 0.74 4.94 -2.54
C TYR A 86 1.95 4.43 -1.78
N PHE A 87 2.69 5.35 -1.16
CA PHE A 87 3.79 5.07 -0.24
C PHE A 87 3.54 5.74 1.13
N SER A 88 4.08 5.14 2.20
CA SER A 88 4.12 5.75 3.54
C SER A 88 5.40 6.56 3.80
N HIS A 89 6.39 6.46 2.93
CA HIS A 89 7.62 7.27 2.92
C HIS A 89 8.20 7.37 1.50
N GLY A 90 8.92 8.45 1.22
CA GLY A 90 9.32 8.79 -0.14
C GLY A 90 10.65 8.18 -0.63
N PHE A 91 11.35 7.37 0.16
CA PHE A 91 12.71 6.91 -0.16
C PHE A 91 12.79 6.24 -1.54
N ALA A 92 11.90 5.29 -1.82
CA ALA A 92 11.92 4.53 -3.07
C ALA A 92 11.82 5.42 -4.31
N ILE A 93 11.02 6.49 -4.25
CA ILE A 93 10.81 7.43 -5.36
C ILE A 93 11.92 8.49 -5.42
N THR A 94 12.33 9.02 -4.26
CA THR A 94 13.39 10.05 -4.19
C THR A 94 14.74 9.55 -4.73
N TRP A 95 15.03 8.27 -4.50
CA TRP A 95 16.28 7.62 -4.93
C TRP A 95 16.05 6.58 -6.03
N ASN A 96 15.17 6.89 -6.98
CA ASN A 96 14.76 5.97 -8.03
C ASN A 96 15.92 5.50 -8.93
N ASP A 97 16.96 6.31 -9.08
CA ASP A 97 18.22 5.95 -9.75
C ASP A 97 18.95 4.78 -9.10
N ARG A 98 18.79 4.62 -7.78
CA ARG A 98 19.39 3.54 -6.98
C ARG A 98 18.43 2.40 -6.71
N THR A 99 17.17 2.71 -6.48
CA THR A 99 16.15 1.71 -6.15
C THR A 99 15.57 1.01 -7.37
N GLY A 100 15.66 1.62 -8.55
CA GLY A 100 15.00 1.15 -9.77
C GLY A 100 13.48 1.30 -9.76
N VAL A 101 12.91 1.97 -8.74
CA VAL A 101 11.47 2.18 -8.59
C VAL A 101 11.03 3.38 -9.42
N VAL A 102 10.75 3.14 -10.69
CA VAL A 102 10.29 4.15 -11.65
C VAL A 102 8.84 3.85 -12.02
N PRO A 103 7.87 4.61 -11.48
CA PRO A 103 6.45 4.44 -11.79
C PRO A 103 6.15 4.73 -13.26
N PRO A 104 5.15 4.07 -13.86
CA PRO A 104 4.60 4.47 -15.17
C PRO A 104 4.06 5.90 -15.12
N ALA A 105 4.13 6.62 -16.26
CA ALA A 105 3.73 8.02 -16.34
C ALA A 105 2.21 8.25 -16.32
N ASP A 106 1.42 7.20 -16.48
CA ASP A 106 -0.04 7.22 -16.63
C ASP A 106 -0.80 6.81 -15.36
N ILE A 107 -0.11 6.74 -14.21
CA ILE A 107 -0.72 6.48 -12.90
C ILE A 107 -0.51 7.66 -11.95
N ASP A 108 -1.32 7.74 -10.91
CA ASP A 108 -1.05 8.67 -9.80
C ASP A 108 -0.02 8.07 -8.84
N VAL A 109 0.84 8.92 -8.28
CA VAL A 109 1.80 8.51 -7.25
C VAL A 109 1.71 9.47 -6.08
N ILE A 110 1.29 8.94 -4.93
CA ILE A 110 1.01 9.70 -3.73
C ILE A 110 1.76 9.15 -2.52
N MET A 111 1.94 10.01 -1.54
CA MET A 111 2.51 9.63 -0.25
C MET A 111 1.63 10.16 0.88
N VAL A 112 1.32 9.31 1.86
CA VAL A 112 0.82 9.74 3.17
C VAL A 112 1.72 9.13 4.23
N ALA A 113 2.49 9.97 4.92
CA ALA A 113 3.53 9.58 5.86
C ALA A 113 3.09 9.84 7.31
N PRO A 114 2.52 8.84 7.99
CA PRO A 114 2.20 8.95 9.41
C PRO A 114 3.48 9.09 10.25
N LYS A 115 3.44 9.96 11.27
CA LYS A 115 4.57 10.25 12.15
C LYS A 115 4.63 9.26 13.33
N GLY A 116 4.62 7.96 13.01
CA GLY A 116 4.71 6.88 13.99
C GLY A 116 4.72 5.50 13.34
N SER A 117 4.92 4.46 14.15
CA SER A 117 4.93 3.08 13.67
C SER A 117 3.52 2.59 13.30
N GLY A 118 3.43 1.53 12.50
CA GLY A 118 2.15 0.89 12.18
C GLY A 118 1.40 0.38 13.40
N THR A 119 2.11 -0.07 14.43
CA THR A 119 1.53 -0.50 15.71
C THR A 119 0.96 0.68 16.48
N SER A 120 1.69 1.81 16.55
CA SER A 120 1.19 3.04 17.17
C SER A 120 -0.02 3.59 16.44
N LEU A 121 -0.01 3.57 15.11
CA LEU A 121 -1.15 3.99 14.29
C LEU A 121 -2.39 3.15 14.59
N ARG A 122 -2.23 1.84 14.76
CA ARG A 122 -3.35 0.94 15.10
C ARG A 122 -3.88 1.16 16.51
N SER A 123 -3.00 1.25 17.52
CA SER A 123 -3.44 1.46 18.90
C SER A 123 -4.15 2.81 19.10
N MET A 124 -3.61 3.88 18.53
CA MET A 124 -4.24 5.19 18.59
C MET A 124 -5.59 5.22 17.88
N PHE A 125 -5.73 4.55 16.76
CA PHE A 125 -7.01 4.41 16.08
C PHE A 125 -8.06 3.73 16.97
N LEU A 126 -7.70 2.62 17.63
CA LEU A 126 -8.60 1.91 18.54
C LEU A 126 -8.98 2.75 19.79
N GLU A 127 -8.14 3.70 20.18
CA GLU A 127 -8.40 4.67 21.24
C GLU A 127 -9.21 5.89 20.77
N GLY A 128 -9.64 5.94 19.49
CA GLY A 128 -10.30 7.10 18.89
C GLY A 128 -9.38 8.31 18.69
N ARG A 129 -8.07 8.09 18.62
CA ARG A 129 -7.03 9.10 18.42
C ARG A 129 -6.39 8.96 17.05
N GLY A 130 -5.73 10.02 16.58
CA GLY A 130 -4.99 10.04 15.31
C GLY A 130 -3.50 10.29 15.48
N LEU A 131 -2.77 10.04 14.39
CA LEU A 131 -1.37 10.44 14.23
C LEU A 131 -1.27 11.59 13.23
N ASN A 132 -0.43 12.58 13.54
CA ASN A 132 -0.06 13.59 12.56
C ASN A 132 0.58 12.90 11.34
N SER A 133 0.20 13.35 10.16
CA SER A 133 0.71 12.81 8.90
C SER A 133 1.08 13.95 7.96
N SER A 134 2.05 13.70 7.09
CA SER A 134 2.34 14.54 5.93
C SER A 134 1.86 13.84 4.68
N PHE A 135 1.37 14.58 3.70
CA PHE A 135 1.08 14.03 2.39
C PHE A 135 1.84 14.77 1.28
N ALA A 136 2.07 14.10 0.17
CA ALA A 136 2.65 14.68 -1.03
C ALA A 136 2.11 13.96 -2.27
N ILE A 137 2.02 14.68 -3.36
CA ILE A 137 1.73 14.16 -4.70
C ILE A 137 3.03 14.23 -5.49
N TYR A 138 3.54 13.09 -5.92
CA TYR A 138 4.69 13.03 -6.81
C TYR A 138 4.27 13.11 -8.27
N GLN A 139 3.16 12.46 -8.62
CA GLN A 139 2.63 12.40 -9.98
C GLN A 139 1.10 12.39 -9.92
N ASP A 140 0.48 13.24 -10.73
CA ASP A 140 -0.98 13.38 -10.85
C ASP A 140 -1.36 13.19 -12.33
N ALA A 141 -1.44 11.95 -12.77
CA ALA A 141 -1.76 11.61 -14.15
C ALA A 141 -3.27 11.73 -14.43
N THR A 142 -4.10 11.52 -13.40
CA THR A 142 -5.56 11.59 -13.54
C THR A 142 -6.14 13.00 -13.31
N GLY A 143 -5.38 13.92 -12.72
CA GLY A 143 -5.87 15.20 -12.23
C GLY A 143 -6.73 15.09 -10.96
N LYS A 144 -6.70 13.94 -10.27
CA LYS A 144 -7.50 13.60 -9.09
C LYS A 144 -6.68 13.01 -7.93
N ALA A 145 -5.37 13.11 -8.00
CA ALA A 145 -4.51 12.54 -6.96
C ALA A 145 -4.72 13.18 -5.57
N MET A 146 -5.40 14.31 -5.50
CA MET A 146 -5.74 15.03 -4.26
C MET A 146 -7.10 14.64 -3.68
N ASP A 147 -7.99 14.04 -4.47
CA ASP A 147 -9.35 13.65 -4.08
C ASP A 147 -9.35 12.33 -3.27
#